data_ef8e1c7e72ffecfd37ab8cf77b324033
#
_entry.id   ef8e1c7e72ffecfd37ab8cf77b324033
#
_cell.length_a   1.000
_cell.length_b   1.000
_cell.length_c   1.000
_cell.angle_alpha   90.00
_cell.angle_beta   90.00
_cell.angle_gamma   90.00
#
_symmetry.space_group_name_H-M   'P 1'
#
loop_
_entity.id
_entity.type
_entity.pdbx_description
1 polymer ?
#
loop_
_entity_poly.entity_id
_entity_poly.type
_entity_poly.pdbx_seq_one_letter_code
_entity_poly.pdbx_strand_id
1 'polypeptide(L)'
;MADKLYLEVITPEKLALREEVDEVIVPGLDGELGILPDHTPLISQLKTGILSYRQGAQSRRMHVSGGFVEVASDRVSVLSDVAEKPEEIDLERAQRAKERAERRLASRGEDVDFPRAELKLQRAMARIQLGGRE
;
A
#
# COMPACT_ATOMS: atom_id res chain seq x y z
N MET A 1 -0.46 -3.88 29.24
CA MET A 1 -0.80 -4.56 27.99
C MET A 1 -1.60 -3.64 27.11
N ALA A 2 -1.17 -3.46 25.87
CA ALA A 2 -1.85 -2.55 24.96
C ALA A 2 -3.02 -3.26 24.28
N ASP A 3 -4.09 -2.52 24.07
CA ASP A 3 -5.27 -3.03 23.37
C ASP A 3 -5.33 -2.51 21.94
N LYS A 4 -4.51 -1.55 21.60
CA LYS A 4 -4.55 -0.89 20.30
C LYS A 4 -3.16 -0.70 19.73
N LEU A 5 -3.14 -0.57 18.40
CA LEU A 5 -1.94 -0.15 17.68
C LEU A 5 -2.10 1.31 17.27
N TYR A 6 -1.00 1.99 17.14
CA TYR A 6 -0.97 3.36 16.66
C TYR A 6 -0.37 3.33 15.25
N LEU A 7 -1.22 3.54 14.25
CA LEU A 7 -0.81 3.44 12.85
C LEU A 7 -0.56 4.80 12.25
N GLU A 8 0.63 4.97 11.65
CA GLU A 8 0.96 6.15 10.86
C GLU A 8 1.39 5.71 9.47
N VAL A 9 0.88 6.38 8.45
CA VAL A 9 1.32 6.16 7.07
C VAL A 9 1.83 7.48 6.54
N ILE A 10 3.11 7.51 6.16
CA ILE A 10 3.82 8.72 5.80
C ILE A 10 4.42 8.56 4.42
N THR A 11 4.25 9.58 3.58
CA THR A 11 4.91 9.67 2.28
C THR A 11 5.87 10.86 2.30
N PRO A 12 6.72 11.03 1.29
CA PRO A 12 7.58 12.21 1.25
C PRO A 12 6.84 13.53 1.28
N GLU A 13 5.57 13.54 0.86
CA GLU A 13 4.81 14.80 0.77
C GLU A 13 3.93 15.08 1.97
N LYS A 14 3.52 14.04 2.71
CA LYS A 14 2.53 14.28 3.76
C LYS A 14 2.40 13.11 4.72
N LEU A 15 1.79 13.39 5.86
CA LEU A 15 1.26 12.36 6.75
C LEU A 15 -0.11 11.96 6.20
N ALA A 16 -0.17 10.77 5.61
CA ALA A 16 -1.38 10.33 4.91
C ALA A 16 -2.43 9.78 5.86
N LEU A 17 -2.01 9.19 6.98
CA LEU A 17 -2.93 8.57 7.92
C LEU A 17 -2.30 8.52 9.30
N ARG A 18 -3.11 8.74 10.34
CA ARG A 18 -2.73 8.54 11.73
C ARG A 18 -3.97 8.13 12.49
N GLU A 19 -4.02 6.87 12.96
CA GLU A 19 -5.20 6.31 13.59
C GLU A 19 -4.83 5.30 14.65
N GLU A 20 -5.65 5.19 15.67
CA GLU A 20 -5.62 4.02 16.56
C GLU A 20 -6.42 2.91 15.92
N VAL A 21 -5.84 1.71 15.84
CA VAL A 21 -6.46 0.60 15.13
C VAL A 21 -6.31 -0.69 15.93
N ASP A 22 -7.09 -1.69 15.58
CA ASP A 22 -7.04 -2.98 16.25
C ASP A 22 -6.09 -3.95 15.55
N GLU A 23 -5.93 -3.79 14.26
CA GLU A 23 -5.09 -4.68 13.46
C GLU A 23 -4.67 -3.98 12.17
N VAL A 24 -3.46 -4.28 11.71
CA VAL A 24 -2.96 -3.77 10.43
C VAL A 24 -2.44 -4.95 9.62
N ILE A 25 -2.76 -4.98 8.33
CA ILE A 25 -2.19 -5.94 7.39
C ILE A 25 -1.49 -5.13 6.31
N VAL A 26 -0.20 -5.38 6.12
CA VAL A 26 0.60 -4.63 5.14
C VAL A 26 1.13 -5.56 4.05
N PRO A 27 1.32 -5.05 2.82
CA PRO A 27 1.87 -5.86 1.73
C PRO A 27 3.39 -5.89 1.82
N GLY A 28 3.91 -6.84 2.61
CA GLY A 28 5.34 -7.04 2.72
C GLY A 28 5.93 -7.57 1.43
N LEU A 29 7.25 -7.39 1.26
CA LEU A 29 7.93 -7.82 0.05
C LEU A 29 7.78 -9.32 -0.18
N ASP A 30 7.83 -10.10 0.90
CA ASP A 30 7.75 -11.56 0.82
C ASP A 30 6.36 -12.10 1.14
N GLY A 31 5.36 -11.24 1.27
CA GLY A 31 4.01 -11.64 1.59
C GLY A 31 3.37 -10.69 2.58
N GLU A 32 2.07 -10.89 2.78
CA GLU A 32 1.34 -10.05 3.71
C GLU A 32 1.81 -10.27 5.14
N LEU A 33 1.86 -9.18 5.91
CA LEU A 33 2.22 -9.22 7.32
C LEU A 33 1.04 -8.71 8.14
N GLY A 34 0.54 -9.56 9.05
CA GLY A 34 -0.52 -9.16 9.97
C GLY A 34 0.09 -8.70 11.29
N ILE A 35 -0.36 -7.55 11.78
CA ILE A 35 0.20 -6.93 12.98
C ILE A 35 -0.91 -6.69 13.96
N LEU A 36 -0.77 -7.27 15.14
CA LEU A 36 -1.70 -7.11 16.26
C LEU A 36 -0.97 -6.41 17.41
N PRO A 37 -1.72 -5.90 18.41
CA PRO A 37 -1.06 -5.34 19.59
C PRO A 37 -0.10 -6.33 20.23
N ASP A 38 0.96 -5.81 20.82
CA ASP A 38 2.03 -6.59 21.45
C ASP A 38 2.89 -7.37 20.45
N HIS A 39 2.84 -6.97 19.18
CA HIS A 39 3.68 -7.59 18.15
C HIS A 39 5.16 -7.31 18.45
N THR A 40 6.00 -8.31 18.18
CA THR A 40 7.44 -8.12 18.35
C THR A 40 7.95 -7.06 17.39
N PRO A 41 9.04 -6.36 17.75
CA PRO A 41 9.61 -5.36 16.84
C PRO A 41 9.99 -5.96 15.49
N LEU A 42 9.76 -5.19 14.43
CA LEU A 42 9.95 -5.67 13.07
C LEU A 42 10.24 -4.48 12.14
N ILE A 43 11.14 -4.68 11.19
CA ILE A 43 11.29 -3.78 10.04
C ILE A 43 11.24 -4.64 8.80
N SER A 44 10.40 -4.27 7.83
CA SER A 44 10.25 -5.04 6.61
C SER A 44 10.01 -4.11 5.43
N GLN A 45 10.53 -4.50 4.28
CA GLN A 45 10.26 -3.79 3.03
C GLN A 45 8.83 -4.06 2.57
N LEU A 46 8.26 -3.09 1.88
CA LEU A 46 6.92 -3.17 1.34
C LEU A 46 6.98 -3.24 -0.18
N LYS A 47 6.00 -3.94 -0.76
CA LYS A 47 5.79 -3.91 -2.19
C LYS A 47 4.56 -3.07 -2.50
N THR A 48 4.24 -2.92 -3.77
CA THR A 48 3.01 -2.28 -4.19
C THR A 48 1.83 -3.18 -3.83
N GLY A 49 0.84 -2.62 -3.13
CA GLY A 49 -0.31 -3.42 -2.74
C GLY A 49 -1.29 -2.64 -1.88
N ILE A 50 -2.13 -3.40 -1.20
CA ILE A 50 -3.19 -2.85 -0.36
C ILE A 50 -2.82 -3.06 1.11
N LEU A 51 -2.80 -1.96 1.83
CA LEU A 51 -2.72 -1.97 3.29
C LEU A 51 -4.15 -1.93 3.81
N SER A 52 -4.46 -2.77 4.78
CA SER A 52 -5.77 -2.73 5.42
C SER A 52 -5.62 -2.61 6.93
N TYR A 53 -6.60 -1.99 7.56
CA TYR A 53 -6.63 -1.88 9.02
C TYR A 53 -8.06 -1.95 9.51
N ARG A 54 -8.21 -2.40 10.74
CA ARG A 54 -9.51 -2.62 11.33
C ARG A 54 -9.68 -1.73 12.56
N GLN A 55 -10.86 -1.13 12.66
CA GLN A 55 -11.27 -0.35 13.82
C GLN A 55 -12.63 -0.87 14.24
N GLY A 56 -12.66 -1.72 15.27
CA GLY A 56 -13.87 -2.38 15.69
C GLY A 56 -14.41 -3.27 14.58
N ALA A 57 -15.64 -3.03 14.16
CA ALA A 57 -16.29 -3.80 13.11
C ALA A 57 -15.97 -3.27 11.71
N GLN A 58 -15.25 -2.15 11.62
CA GLN A 58 -14.96 -1.53 10.31
C GLN A 58 -13.57 -1.89 9.83
N SER A 59 -13.48 -2.29 8.56
CA SER A 59 -12.22 -2.48 7.86
C SER A 59 -12.06 -1.39 6.83
N ARG A 60 -10.86 -0.83 6.78
CA ARG A 60 -10.54 0.22 5.81
C ARG A 60 -9.28 -0.19 5.05
N ARG A 61 -9.14 0.33 3.85
CA ARG A 61 -8.02 -0.04 3.00
C ARG A 61 -7.43 1.16 2.30
N MET A 62 -6.15 1.06 1.94
CA MET A 62 -5.50 2.08 1.15
C MET A 62 -4.41 1.45 0.29
N HIS A 63 -4.05 2.13 -0.79
CA HIS A 63 -2.97 1.72 -1.68
C HIS A 63 -1.66 2.26 -1.14
N VAL A 64 -0.66 1.40 -1.03
CA VAL A 64 0.71 1.81 -0.71
C VAL A 64 1.65 1.20 -1.74
N SER A 65 2.80 1.82 -1.94
CA SER A 65 3.75 1.34 -2.93
C SER A 65 5.16 1.65 -2.46
N GLY A 66 5.94 0.58 -2.25
CA GLY A 66 7.33 0.71 -1.88
C GLY A 66 7.55 1.20 -0.46
N GLY A 67 8.80 1.33 -0.07
CA GLY A 67 9.16 1.78 1.27
C GLY A 67 9.23 0.63 2.24
N PHE A 68 8.94 0.93 3.50
CA PHE A 68 9.04 -0.10 4.54
C PHE A 68 8.09 0.18 5.70
N VAL A 69 7.87 -0.85 6.51
CA VAL A 69 7.09 -0.76 7.74
C VAL A 69 8.00 -1.03 8.92
N GLU A 70 7.81 -0.26 9.97
CA GLU A 70 8.50 -0.46 11.24
C GLU A 70 7.46 -0.66 12.33
N VAL A 71 7.62 -1.73 13.12
CA VAL A 71 6.73 -2.03 14.25
C VAL A 71 7.56 -2.00 15.51
N ALA A 72 7.16 -1.20 16.49
CA ALA A 72 7.83 -1.12 17.78
C ALA A 72 6.89 -0.51 18.80
N SER A 73 6.75 -1.17 19.95
CA SER A 73 5.99 -0.64 21.09
C SER A 73 4.55 -0.25 20.69
N ASP A 74 3.89 -1.13 19.97
CA ASP A 74 2.51 -0.95 19.52
C ASP A 74 2.32 0.23 18.56
N ARG A 75 3.41 0.69 17.97
CA ARG A 75 3.39 1.70 16.94
C ARG A 75 3.76 1.06 15.61
N VAL A 76 2.94 1.30 14.60
CA VAL A 76 3.17 0.81 13.24
C VAL A 76 3.39 2.03 12.36
N SER A 77 4.62 2.17 11.86
CA SER A 77 4.99 3.30 11.01
C SER A 77 5.25 2.76 9.61
N VAL A 78 4.44 3.23 8.66
CA VAL A 78 4.57 2.87 7.26
C VAL A 78 5.12 4.08 6.52
N LEU A 79 6.32 3.91 5.94
CA LEU A 79 6.93 4.95 5.12
C LEU A 79 6.91 4.45 3.70
N SER A 80 6.09 5.07 2.86
CA SER A 80 5.82 4.59 1.52
C SER A 80 5.98 5.71 0.51
N ASP A 81 6.30 5.35 -0.73
CA ASP A 81 6.41 6.34 -1.80
C ASP A 81 5.03 6.86 -2.21
N VAL A 82 4.01 6.02 -2.09
CA VAL A 82 2.63 6.34 -2.45
C VAL A 82 1.71 5.86 -1.35
N ALA A 83 0.71 6.69 -1.01
CA ALA A 83 -0.34 6.29 -0.07
C ALA A 83 -1.63 6.97 -0.49
N GLU A 84 -2.63 6.16 -0.85
CA GLU A 84 -3.89 6.68 -1.39
C GLU A 84 -5.07 5.96 -0.76
N LYS A 85 -6.08 6.73 -0.36
CA LYS A 85 -7.34 6.18 0.12
C LYS A 85 -8.26 5.92 -1.08
N PRO A 86 -9.29 5.04 -0.91
CA PRO A 86 -10.18 4.74 -2.04
C PRO A 86 -10.80 5.97 -2.68
N GLU A 87 -11.20 6.94 -1.87
CA GLU A 87 -11.86 8.14 -2.38
C GLU A 87 -10.90 9.06 -3.14
N GLU A 88 -9.60 8.84 -3.04
CA GLU A 88 -8.60 9.62 -3.76
C GLU A 88 -8.26 9.04 -5.13
N ILE A 89 -8.80 7.86 -5.47
CA ILE A 89 -8.46 7.15 -6.70
C ILE A 89 -9.31 7.67 -7.86
N ASP A 90 -8.62 8.04 -8.95
CA ASP A 90 -9.26 8.32 -10.22
C ASP A 90 -9.24 7.02 -11.02
N LEU A 91 -10.37 6.30 -11.02
CA LEU A 91 -10.44 4.97 -11.59
C LEU A 91 -10.18 4.95 -13.09
N GLU A 92 -10.75 5.93 -13.83
CA GLU A 92 -10.53 5.99 -15.27
C GLU A 92 -9.05 6.20 -15.60
N ARG A 93 -8.40 7.07 -14.84
CA ARG A 93 -6.97 7.31 -15.04
C ARG A 93 -6.16 6.05 -14.75
N ALA A 94 -6.54 5.32 -13.70
CA ALA A 94 -5.86 4.06 -13.37
C ALA A 94 -6.04 3.03 -14.47
N GLN A 95 -7.23 2.94 -15.06
CA GLN A 95 -7.49 2.04 -16.18
C GLN A 95 -6.60 2.37 -17.37
N ARG A 96 -6.51 3.65 -17.71
CA ARG A 96 -5.65 4.08 -18.82
C ARG A 96 -4.18 3.81 -18.54
N ALA A 97 -3.76 4.02 -17.29
CA ALA A 97 -2.37 3.74 -16.90
C ALA A 97 -2.07 2.26 -17.02
N LYS A 98 -3.01 1.39 -16.64
CA LYS A 98 -2.84 -0.04 -16.78
C LYS A 98 -2.66 -0.43 -18.23
N GLU A 99 -3.53 0.06 -19.10
CA GLU A 99 -3.44 -0.26 -20.53
C GLU A 99 -2.12 0.21 -21.13
N ARG A 100 -1.68 1.40 -20.76
CA ARG A 100 -0.40 1.93 -21.24
C ARG A 100 0.78 1.05 -20.81
N ALA A 101 0.76 0.63 -19.54
CA ALA A 101 1.83 -0.21 -19.02
C ALA A 101 1.84 -1.58 -19.69
N GLU A 102 0.66 -2.16 -19.91
CA GLU A 102 0.53 -3.45 -20.60
C GLU A 102 1.07 -3.36 -22.02
N ARG A 103 0.76 -2.27 -22.72
CA ARG A 103 1.28 -2.09 -24.09
C ARG A 103 2.80 -1.99 -24.10
N ARG A 104 3.38 -1.28 -23.13
CA ARG A 104 4.83 -1.16 -23.04
C ARG A 104 5.48 -2.48 -22.74
N LEU A 105 4.90 -3.27 -21.84
CA LEU A 105 5.45 -4.58 -21.51
C LEU A 105 5.35 -5.55 -22.67
N ALA A 106 4.35 -5.40 -23.53
CA ALA A 106 4.20 -6.24 -24.72
C ALA A 106 5.13 -5.79 -25.86
N SER A 107 5.66 -4.58 -25.77
CA SER A 107 6.55 -4.06 -26.80
C SER A 107 7.91 -4.75 -26.72
N ARG A 108 8.56 -4.92 -27.87
CA ARG A 108 9.91 -5.46 -27.93
C ARG A 108 10.94 -4.41 -28.28
N GLY A 109 10.56 -3.13 -28.15
CA GLY A 109 11.46 -2.03 -28.45
C GLY A 109 12.56 -1.92 -27.41
N GLU A 110 13.72 -1.43 -27.85
CA GLU A 110 14.88 -1.28 -26.96
C GLU A 110 14.71 -0.14 -25.99
N ASP A 111 13.76 0.75 -26.26
CA ASP A 111 13.55 1.94 -25.41
C ASP A 111 12.65 1.68 -24.21
N VAL A 112 12.19 0.46 -24.03
CA VAL A 112 11.26 0.14 -22.94
C VAL A 112 12.02 -0.15 -21.67
N ASP A 113 11.73 0.63 -20.63
CA ASP A 113 12.20 0.37 -19.28
C ASP A 113 11.20 -0.61 -18.62
N PHE A 114 11.51 -1.90 -18.71
CA PHE A 114 10.60 -2.95 -18.23
C PHE A 114 10.34 -2.86 -16.72
N PRO A 115 11.35 -2.69 -15.86
CA PRO A 115 11.06 -2.56 -14.42
C PRO A 115 10.15 -1.39 -14.10
N ARG A 116 10.31 -0.27 -14.79
CA ARG A 116 9.45 0.90 -14.59
C ARG A 116 8.02 0.63 -15.07
N ALA A 117 7.89 -0.02 -16.23
CA ALA A 117 6.57 -0.35 -16.74
C ALA A 117 5.86 -1.35 -15.84
N GLU A 118 6.61 -2.31 -15.30
CA GLU A 118 6.07 -3.29 -14.37
C GLU A 118 5.56 -2.61 -13.10
N LEU A 119 6.33 -1.69 -12.54
CA LEU A 119 5.90 -0.96 -11.35
C LEU A 119 4.64 -0.14 -11.61
N LYS A 120 4.58 0.52 -12.77
CA LYS A 120 3.39 1.29 -13.12
C LYS A 120 2.17 0.40 -13.28
N LEU A 121 2.36 -0.79 -13.83
CA LEU A 121 1.27 -1.76 -13.94
C LEU A 121 0.77 -2.17 -12.56
N GLN A 122 1.69 -2.51 -11.67
CA GLN A 122 1.31 -2.93 -10.32
C GLN A 122 0.56 -1.82 -9.57
N ARG A 123 1.01 -0.58 -9.70
CA ARG A 123 0.33 0.55 -9.07
C ARG A 123 -1.06 0.76 -9.66
N ALA A 124 -1.19 0.67 -10.98
CA ALA A 124 -2.49 0.82 -11.62
C ALA A 124 -3.45 -0.28 -11.20
N MET A 125 -2.97 -1.51 -11.12
CA MET A 125 -3.82 -2.63 -10.70
C MET A 125 -4.26 -2.47 -9.24
N ALA A 126 -3.37 -2.02 -8.35
CA ALA A 126 -3.74 -1.79 -6.96
C ALA A 126 -4.80 -0.68 -6.85
N ARG A 127 -4.65 0.38 -7.63
CA ARG A 127 -5.64 1.46 -7.64
C ARG A 127 -7.00 0.98 -8.12
N ILE A 128 -7.02 0.16 -9.19
CA ILE A 128 -8.26 -0.39 -9.71
C ILE A 128 -8.91 -1.29 -8.69
N GLN A 129 -8.12 -2.14 -8.04
CA GLN A 129 -8.64 -3.03 -7.00
C GLN A 129 -9.27 -2.22 -5.87
N LEU A 130 -8.61 -1.16 -5.45
CA LEU A 130 -9.06 -0.36 -4.32
C LEU A 130 -10.24 0.52 -4.67
N GLY A 131 -10.18 1.21 -5.81
CA GLY A 131 -11.18 2.22 -6.18
C GLY A 131 -12.36 1.66 -6.92
N GLY A 132 -12.21 0.53 -7.61
CA GLY A 132 -13.27 -0.03 -8.46
C GLY A 132 -14.13 -1.06 -7.79
N ARG A 133 -13.76 -1.52 -6.58
CA ARG A 133 -14.56 -2.54 -5.95
C ARG A 133 -15.73 -1.94 -5.22
N GLU A 134 -16.59 -2.68 -5.01
CA GLU A 134 -17.75 -2.30 -4.24
C GLU A 134 -17.89 -3.13 -3.01
#